data_833e169e780e3ef0d133e427d5893b46
#
_entry.id   833e169e780e3ef0d133e427d5893b46
#
_cell.length_a   1.000
_cell.length_b   1.000
_cell.length_c   1.000
_cell.angle_alpha   90.00
_cell.angle_beta   90.00
_cell.angle_gamma   90.00
#
_symmetry.space_group_name_H-M   'P 1'
#
loop_
_entity.id
_entity.type
_entity.pdbx_description
1 polymer ?
#
loop_
_entity_poly.entity_id
_entity_poly.type
_entity_poly.pdbx_seq_one_letter_code
_entity_poly.pdbx_strand_id
1 'polypeptide(L)'
;MLVRRLLVPSLLVIALLATAVPASAGPRTNAAFVRATNADRHAAGRTALAKSHTLAMLARSHSAAMARRSAHRYGGRCDARALWHNDISKTRGRWVWLGQNVGCGPMGADGVAASVRRLENAFMHSPGHRRNILYRKANLVGAGTVIKHGIIWVTVNFEQSRPA
;
A
#
# COMPACT_ATOMS: atom_id res chain seq x y z
N MET A 1 10.22 24.73 -72.38
CA MET A 1 9.28 24.16 -71.44
C MET A 1 10.03 23.91 -70.12
N LEU A 2 9.83 24.74 -69.09
CA LEU A 2 10.51 24.67 -67.79
C LEU A 2 9.59 23.94 -66.80
N VAL A 3 9.97 22.75 -66.39
CA VAL A 3 9.20 21.96 -65.40
C VAL A 3 9.62 22.44 -64.03
N ARG A 4 8.77 23.18 -63.31
CA ARG A 4 8.94 23.58 -61.94
C ARG A 4 8.65 22.37 -61.01
N ARG A 5 9.66 21.82 -60.37
CA ARG A 5 9.50 20.81 -59.29
C ARG A 5 9.04 21.55 -58.01
N LEU A 6 7.84 21.23 -57.54
CA LEU A 6 7.32 21.65 -56.26
C LEU A 6 7.93 20.74 -55.17
N LEU A 7 8.74 21.33 -54.29
CA LEU A 7 9.24 20.68 -53.07
C LEU A 7 8.12 20.72 -52.01
N VAL A 8 7.60 19.55 -51.64
CA VAL A 8 6.66 19.40 -50.54
C VAL A 8 7.49 19.23 -49.25
N PRO A 9 7.32 20.10 -48.25
CA PRO A 9 8.02 19.91 -46.99
C PRO A 9 7.38 18.74 -46.19
N SER A 10 8.15 17.69 -45.95
CA SER A 10 7.74 16.61 -45.04
C SER A 10 7.71 17.14 -43.60
N LEU A 11 6.53 17.29 -43.05
CA LEU A 11 6.32 17.57 -41.65
C LEU A 11 6.66 16.29 -40.83
N LEU A 12 7.78 16.32 -40.14
CA LEU A 12 8.17 15.30 -39.20
C LEU A 12 7.33 15.45 -37.90
N VAL A 13 6.29 14.64 -37.75
CA VAL A 13 5.50 14.58 -36.51
C VAL A 13 6.30 13.77 -35.47
N ILE A 14 6.95 14.46 -34.57
CA ILE A 14 7.58 13.83 -33.40
C ILE A 14 6.46 13.49 -32.41
N ALA A 15 6.05 12.22 -32.39
CA ALA A 15 5.16 11.70 -31.36
C ALA A 15 5.92 11.63 -30.03
N LEU A 16 5.61 12.55 -29.10
CA LEU A 16 6.08 12.49 -27.73
C LEU A 16 5.39 11.28 -27.05
N LEU A 17 6.08 10.16 -26.99
CA LEU A 17 5.66 9.04 -26.14
C LEU A 17 5.83 9.49 -24.68
N ALA A 18 4.74 9.93 -24.07
CA ALA A 18 4.66 10.15 -22.63
C ALA A 18 4.85 8.79 -21.94
N THR A 19 6.06 8.51 -21.49
CA THR A 19 6.32 7.36 -20.61
C THR A 19 5.57 7.60 -19.31
N ALA A 20 4.46 6.89 -19.13
CA ALA A 20 3.75 6.88 -17.87
C ALA A 20 4.72 6.36 -16.78
N VAL A 21 5.24 7.28 -15.96
CA VAL A 21 6.01 6.92 -14.77
C VAL A 21 5.08 6.08 -13.90
N PRO A 22 5.44 4.81 -13.56
CA PRO A 22 4.60 3.99 -12.72
C PRO A 22 4.37 4.76 -11.41
N ALA A 23 3.11 5.02 -11.09
CA ALA A 23 2.72 5.70 -9.86
C ALA A 23 3.25 4.86 -8.69
N SER A 24 4.39 5.26 -8.12
CA SER A 24 4.91 4.60 -6.93
C SER A 24 3.82 4.69 -5.86
N ALA A 25 3.51 3.55 -5.24
CA ALA A 25 2.66 3.52 -4.06
C ALA A 25 3.26 4.50 -3.05
N GLY A 26 2.65 5.66 -2.95
CA GLY A 26 3.18 6.81 -2.25
C GLY A 26 2.35 7.12 -1.01
N PRO A 27 2.62 8.26 -0.39
CA PRO A 27 1.89 8.72 0.79
C PRO A 27 0.37 8.71 0.64
N ARG A 28 -0.15 8.91 -0.58
CA ARG A 28 -1.59 8.88 -0.88
C ARG A 28 -2.21 7.49 -0.68
N THR A 29 -1.52 6.42 -1.10
CA THR A 29 -1.99 5.03 -0.93
C THR A 29 -1.96 4.62 0.54
N ASN A 30 -0.89 4.97 1.26
CA ASN A 30 -0.80 4.73 2.70
C ASN A 30 -1.92 5.44 3.46
N ALA A 31 -2.20 6.70 3.11
CA ALA A 31 -3.29 7.47 3.69
C ALA A 31 -4.67 6.87 3.35
N ALA A 32 -4.83 6.24 2.18
CA ALA A 32 -6.06 5.57 1.80
C ALA A 32 -6.33 4.34 2.68
N PHE A 33 -5.31 3.52 2.98
CA PHE A 33 -5.43 2.41 3.93
C PHE A 33 -5.81 2.91 5.33
N VAL A 34 -5.16 3.94 5.85
CA VAL A 34 -5.49 4.49 7.17
C VAL A 34 -6.93 5.02 7.21
N ARG A 35 -7.41 5.64 6.13
CA ARG A 35 -8.82 6.08 6.06
C ARG A 35 -9.79 4.91 6.03
N ALA A 36 -9.49 3.86 5.24
CA ALA A 36 -10.33 2.65 5.15
C ALA A 36 -10.40 1.96 6.52
N THR A 37 -9.26 1.71 7.15
CA THR A 37 -9.18 1.16 8.51
C THR A 37 -10.01 1.97 9.52
N ASN A 38 -9.91 3.31 9.49
CA ASN A 38 -10.68 4.15 10.40
C ASN A 38 -12.19 4.18 10.07
N ALA A 39 -12.57 4.01 8.80
CA ALA A 39 -13.96 3.86 8.41
C ALA A 39 -14.56 2.55 8.95
N ASP A 40 -13.83 1.42 8.85
CA ASP A 40 -14.26 0.14 9.42
C ASP A 40 -14.35 0.20 10.96
N ARG A 41 -13.42 0.88 11.59
CA ARG A 41 -13.47 1.14 13.05
C ARG A 41 -14.70 1.95 13.43
N HIS A 42 -14.97 3.03 12.71
CA HIS A 42 -16.16 3.85 12.94
C HIS A 42 -17.45 3.05 12.79
N ALA A 43 -17.57 2.26 11.71
CA ALA A 43 -18.72 1.37 11.48
C ALA A 43 -18.91 0.34 12.61
N ALA A 44 -17.83 -0.04 13.30
CA ALA A 44 -17.85 -0.94 14.44
C ALA A 44 -17.92 -0.22 15.81
N GLY A 45 -18.19 1.07 15.86
CA GLY A 45 -18.27 1.87 17.11
C GLY A 45 -16.93 1.97 17.83
N ARG A 46 -15.79 2.04 17.09
CA ARG A 46 -14.44 2.21 17.65
C ARG A 46 -13.92 3.60 17.37
N THR A 47 -13.13 4.13 18.28
CA THR A 47 -12.42 5.41 18.11
C THR A 47 -11.42 5.30 16.95
N ALA A 48 -11.32 6.35 16.15
CA ALA A 48 -10.32 6.44 15.08
C ALA A 48 -8.90 6.42 15.66
N LEU A 49 -7.98 5.79 14.91
CA LEU A 49 -6.57 5.74 15.24
C LEU A 49 -5.85 6.99 14.71
N ALA A 50 -4.96 7.55 15.52
CA ALA A 50 -4.06 8.59 15.08
C ALA A 50 -2.94 8.00 14.20
N LYS A 51 -2.46 8.80 13.24
CA LYS A 51 -1.38 8.40 12.35
C LYS A 51 -0.03 8.41 13.07
N SER A 52 0.74 7.33 12.92
CA SER A 52 2.13 7.25 13.37
C SER A 52 3.08 7.18 12.18
N HIS A 53 3.98 8.16 12.08
CA HIS A 53 5.03 8.17 11.05
C HIS A 53 5.98 6.97 11.21
N THR A 54 6.38 6.66 12.44
CA THR A 54 7.26 5.53 12.75
C THR A 54 6.66 4.21 12.29
N LEU A 55 5.39 3.96 12.64
CA LEU A 55 4.70 2.74 12.20
C LEU A 55 4.56 2.67 10.67
N ALA A 56 4.34 3.81 10.01
CA ALA A 56 4.23 3.87 8.54
C ALA A 56 5.58 3.59 7.85
N MET A 57 6.69 4.11 8.38
CA MET A 57 8.03 3.82 7.88
C MET A 57 8.38 2.33 7.97
N LEU A 58 8.13 1.72 9.13
CA LEU A 58 8.33 0.27 9.35
C LEU A 58 7.44 -0.56 8.43
N ALA A 59 6.17 -0.18 8.29
CA ALA A 59 5.23 -0.84 7.39
C ALA A 59 5.71 -0.78 5.93
N ARG A 60 6.19 0.37 5.47
CA ARG A 60 6.70 0.52 4.10
C ARG A 60 7.95 -0.34 3.86
N SER A 61 8.90 -0.33 4.80
CA SER A 61 10.11 -1.17 4.73
C SER A 61 9.74 -2.64 4.63
N HIS A 62 8.77 -3.09 5.42
CA HIS A 62 8.31 -4.47 5.42
C HIS A 62 7.59 -4.84 4.11
N SER A 63 6.70 -4.00 3.61
CA SER A 63 6.04 -4.22 2.32
C SER A 63 7.05 -4.32 1.16
N ALA A 64 8.10 -3.50 1.20
CA ALA A 64 9.19 -3.59 0.22
C ALA A 64 9.97 -4.92 0.34
N ALA A 65 10.18 -5.43 1.55
CA ALA A 65 10.84 -6.71 1.77
C ALA A 65 9.99 -7.88 1.25
N MET A 66 8.67 -7.87 1.48
CA MET A 66 7.75 -8.87 0.93
C MET A 66 7.75 -8.85 -0.61
N ALA A 67 7.68 -7.68 -1.22
CA ALA A 67 7.75 -7.53 -2.68
C ALA A 67 9.07 -8.05 -3.27
N ARG A 68 10.22 -7.79 -2.61
CA ARG A 68 11.52 -8.34 -3.01
C ARG A 68 11.56 -9.85 -2.87
N ARG A 69 11.11 -10.40 -1.74
CA ARG A 69 11.06 -11.85 -1.54
C ARG A 69 10.24 -12.55 -2.61
N SER A 70 9.07 -11.98 -2.97
CA SER A 70 8.25 -12.52 -4.03
C SER A 70 8.95 -12.46 -5.38
N ALA A 71 9.60 -11.36 -5.73
CA ALA A 71 10.35 -11.23 -6.98
C ALA A 71 11.44 -12.31 -7.10
N HIS A 72 12.15 -12.61 -6.02
CA HIS A 72 13.24 -13.60 -6.03
C HIS A 72 12.77 -15.06 -6.00
N ARG A 73 11.68 -15.36 -5.31
CA ARG A 73 11.29 -16.75 -5.02
C ARG A 73 9.98 -17.20 -5.64
N TYR A 74 9.10 -16.26 -6.02
CA TYR A 74 7.73 -16.55 -6.42
C TYR A 74 7.31 -15.81 -7.71
N GLY A 75 8.28 -15.41 -8.53
CA GLY A 75 8.04 -14.75 -9.82
C GLY A 75 7.32 -13.39 -9.72
N GLY A 76 7.45 -12.69 -8.59
CA GLY A 76 6.83 -11.38 -8.39
C GLY A 76 5.32 -11.40 -8.15
N ARG A 77 4.69 -12.58 -8.03
CA ARG A 77 3.24 -12.74 -7.82
C ARG A 77 2.86 -12.53 -6.35
N CYS A 78 1.60 -12.19 -6.10
CA CYS A 78 1.04 -12.20 -4.75
C CYS A 78 0.88 -13.68 -4.31
N ASP A 79 1.82 -14.14 -3.50
CA ASP A 79 1.88 -15.49 -2.98
C ASP A 79 1.91 -15.43 -1.45
N ALA A 80 1.06 -16.23 -0.79
CA ALA A 80 0.97 -16.26 0.67
C ALA A 80 2.32 -16.59 1.32
N ARG A 81 3.17 -17.40 0.67
CA ARG A 81 4.52 -17.74 1.15
C ARG A 81 5.48 -16.55 1.13
N ALA A 82 5.16 -15.48 0.40
CA ALA A 82 5.91 -14.23 0.42
C ALA A 82 5.49 -13.32 1.58
N LEU A 83 4.36 -13.61 2.22
CA LEU A 83 3.85 -12.85 3.36
C LEU A 83 4.40 -13.44 4.66
N TRP A 84 4.84 -12.57 5.55
CA TRP A 84 5.21 -12.93 6.93
C TRP A 84 5.03 -11.71 7.83
N HIS A 85 4.96 -11.91 9.13
CA HIS A 85 4.98 -10.83 10.11
C HIS A 85 6.42 -10.58 10.54
N ASN A 86 6.85 -9.32 10.54
CA ASN A 86 8.15 -8.96 11.09
C ASN A 86 8.01 -8.47 12.54
N ASP A 87 9.12 -8.52 13.26
CA ASP A 87 9.19 -7.99 14.61
C ASP A 87 9.13 -6.45 14.57
N ILE A 88 8.01 -5.90 15.06
CA ILE A 88 7.79 -4.46 15.21
C ILE A 88 8.00 -3.99 16.66
N SER A 89 8.37 -4.88 17.58
CA SER A 89 8.61 -4.54 18.98
C SER A 89 9.82 -3.63 19.19
N LYS A 90 10.73 -3.60 18.20
CA LYS A 90 11.91 -2.72 18.20
C LYS A 90 11.57 -1.26 17.89
N THR A 91 10.29 -0.92 17.71
CA THR A 91 9.87 0.48 17.70
C THR A 91 10.28 1.13 19.02
N ARG A 92 10.96 2.27 18.96
CA ARG A 92 11.37 3.04 20.16
C ARG A 92 10.14 3.72 20.83
N GLY A 93 9.01 3.00 20.90
CA GLY A 93 7.75 3.51 21.44
C GLY A 93 7.47 2.98 22.84
N ARG A 94 6.65 3.72 23.60
CA ARG A 94 6.09 3.26 24.90
C ARG A 94 4.83 2.43 24.62
N TRP A 95 4.96 1.37 23.84
CA TRP A 95 3.84 0.52 23.47
C TRP A 95 3.45 -0.44 24.60
N VAL A 96 2.18 -0.81 24.61
CA VAL A 96 1.60 -1.86 25.49
C VAL A 96 1.17 -3.06 24.63
N TRP A 97 0.71 -2.78 23.41
CA TRP A 97 0.29 -3.80 22.46
C TRP A 97 0.64 -3.35 21.03
N LEU A 98 1.02 -4.31 20.23
CA LEU A 98 1.32 -4.15 18.80
C LEU A 98 0.54 -5.17 17.99
N GLY A 99 0.03 -4.76 16.85
CA GLY A 99 -0.63 -5.60 15.87
C GLY A 99 -0.14 -5.29 14.46
N GLN A 100 -0.16 -6.31 13.59
CA GLN A 100 0.26 -6.13 12.20
C GLN A 100 -0.65 -6.92 11.27
N ASN A 101 -1.13 -6.26 10.22
CA ASN A 101 -1.79 -6.88 9.08
C ASN A 101 -0.86 -6.79 7.87
N VAL A 102 -0.71 -7.89 7.16
CA VAL A 102 0.07 -7.97 5.93
C VAL A 102 -0.76 -8.57 4.81
N GLY A 103 -0.57 -8.09 3.60
CA GLY A 103 -1.31 -8.59 2.46
C GLY A 103 -0.71 -8.16 1.12
N CYS A 104 -1.21 -8.78 0.07
CA CYS A 104 -0.93 -8.38 -1.29
C CYS A 104 -2.15 -8.68 -2.18
N GLY A 105 -2.19 -8.05 -3.33
CA GLY A 105 -3.22 -8.29 -4.33
C GLY A 105 -2.93 -7.59 -5.64
N PRO A 106 -3.58 -7.96 -6.74
CA PRO A 106 -3.41 -7.28 -8.00
C PRO A 106 -3.90 -5.84 -7.91
N MET A 107 -3.16 -4.94 -8.51
CA MET A 107 -3.65 -3.60 -8.79
C MET A 107 -4.55 -3.68 -10.02
N GLY A 108 -5.84 -3.52 -9.81
CA GLY A 108 -6.83 -3.56 -10.88
C GLY A 108 -6.79 -2.31 -11.77
N ALA A 109 -7.39 -2.42 -12.96
CA ALA A 109 -7.57 -1.30 -13.89
C ALA A 109 -8.40 -0.15 -13.28
N ASP A 110 -9.23 -0.45 -12.27
CA ASP A 110 -10.03 0.48 -11.47
C ASP A 110 -9.19 1.30 -10.46
N GLY A 111 -7.88 1.08 -10.45
CA GLY A 111 -6.90 1.90 -9.78
C GLY A 111 -6.65 1.60 -8.32
N VAL A 112 -5.83 2.47 -7.72
CA VAL A 112 -5.33 2.29 -6.34
C VAL A 112 -6.45 2.27 -5.30
N ALA A 113 -7.43 3.17 -5.43
CA ALA A 113 -8.50 3.29 -4.42
C ALA A 113 -9.36 2.02 -4.33
N ALA A 114 -9.69 1.42 -5.46
CA ALA A 114 -10.44 0.17 -5.52
C ALA A 114 -9.61 -1.00 -4.99
N SER A 115 -8.31 -1.06 -5.32
CA SER A 115 -7.39 -2.08 -4.81
C SER A 115 -7.24 -1.99 -3.28
N VAL A 116 -7.17 -0.77 -2.72
CA VAL A 116 -7.17 -0.56 -1.26
C VAL A 116 -8.45 -1.10 -0.64
N ARG A 117 -9.63 -0.77 -1.19
CA ARG A 117 -10.91 -1.27 -0.66
C ARG A 117 -10.99 -2.81 -0.68
N ARG A 118 -10.53 -3.45 -1.76
CA ARG A 118 -10.51 -4.93 -1.85
C ARG A 118 -9.62 -5.55 -0.78
N LEU A 119 -8.43 -5.00 -0.54
CA LEU A 119 -7.50 -5.52 0.47
C LEU A 119 -8.00 -5.26 1.90
N GLU A 120 -8.55 -4.08 2.18
CA GLU A 120 -9.14 -3.79 3.50
C GLU A 120 -10.35 -4.69 3.76
N ASN A 121 -11.22 -4.89 2.76
CA ASN A 121 -12.33 -5.83 2.86
C ASN A 121 -11.84 -7.25 3.15
N ALA A 122 -10.78 -7.72 2.48
CA ALA A 122 -10.17 -9.01 2.77
C ALA A 122 -9.63 -9.09 4.22
N PHE A 123 -9.02 -8.03 4.73
CA PHE A 123 -8.60 -7.96 6.13
C PHE A 123 -9.80 -8.04 7.09
N MET A 124 -10.90 -7.36 6.79
CA MET A 124 -12.10 -7.40 7.62
C MET A 124 -12.81 -8.76 7.60
N HIS A 125 -12.67 -9.56 6.54
CA HIS A 125 -13.18 -10.93 6.46
C HIS A 125 -12.23 -11.98 7.06
N SER A 126 -11.01 -11.62 7.43
CA SER A 126 -10.05 -12.50 8.11
C SER A 126 -10.12 -12.26 9.63
N PRO A 127 -10.47 -13.27 10.45
CA PRO A 127 -10.64 -13.09 11.89
C PRO A 127 -9.42 -12.50 12.60
N GLY A 128 -8.20 -12.90 12.20
CA GLY A 128 -6.96 -12.39 12.78
C GLY A 128 -6.72 -10.91 12.43
N HIS A 129 -6.84 -10.57 11.15
CA HIS A 129 -6.66 -9.19 10.68
C HIS A 129 -7.74 -8.25 11.23
N ARG A 130 -9.01 -8.70 11.21
CA ARG A 130 -10.14 -7.95 11.75
C ARG A 130 -9.96 -7.64 13.24
N ARG A 131 -9.45 -8.60 14.02
CA ARG A 131 -9.16 -8.39 15.44
C ARG A 131 -8.16 -7.25 15.67
N ASN A 132 -7.12 -7.16 14.85
CA ASN A 132 -6.15 -6.06 14.92
C ASN A 132 -6.81 -4.72 14.59
N ILE A 133 -7.59 -4.65 13.47
CA ILE A 133 -8.30 -3.45 13.07
C ILE A 133 -9.24 -2.95 14.18
N LEU A 134 -10.00 -3.84 14.79
CA LEU A 134 -11.05 -3.51 15.76
C LEU A 134 -10.57 -3.55 17.22
N TYR A 135 -9.27 -3.73 17.47
CA TYR A 135 -8.76 -3.74 18.84
C TYR A 135 -9.07 -2.41 19.54
N ARG A 136 -9.81 -2.51 20.67
CA ARG A 136 -10.43 -1.35 21.32
C ARG A 136 -9.41 -0.35 21.86
N LYS A 137 -8.29 -0.86 22.37
CA LYS A 137 -7.27 -0.06 23.05
C LYS A 137 -6.20 0.49 22.10
N ALA A 138 -6.20 0.08 20.82
CA ALA A 138 -5.31 0.69 19.84
C ALA A 138 -5.61 2.19 19.71
N ASN A 139 -4.56 2.99 19.60
CA ASN A 139 -4.64 4.45 19.44
C ASN A 139 -3.80 4.98 18.28
N LEU A 140 -2.85 4.19 17.75
CA LEU A 140 -2.01 4.57 16.62
C LEU A 140 -2.09 3.56 15.47
N VAL A 141 -1.91 4.06 14.26
CA VAL A 141 -1.82 3.25 13.03
C VAL A 141 -0.79 3.83 12.07
N GLY A 142 -0.08 2.95 11.38
CA GLY A 142 0.78 3.31 10.25
C GLY A 142 0.66 2.27 9.14
N ALA A 143 0.31 2.72 7.94
CA ALA A 143 0.27 1.88 6.75
C ALA A 143 1.45 2.17 5.83
N GLY A 144 1.99 1.13 5.20
CA GLY A 144 3.04 1.22 4.21
C GLY A 144 2.76 0.33 3.02
N THR A 145 2.85 0.87 1.82
CA THR A 145 2.55 0.16 0.58
C THR A 145 3.71 0.24 -0.42
N VAL A 146 3.85 -0.81 -1.22
CA VAL A 146 4.72 -0.86 -2.39
C VAL A 146 3.93 -1.48 -3.54
N ILE A 147 4.00 -0.86 -4.73
CA ILE A 147 3.48 -1.46 -5.95
C ILE A 147 4.68 -1.97 -6.76
N LYS A 148 4.67 -3.24 -7.09
CA LYS A 148 5.70 -3.88 -7.91
C LYS A 148 5.08 -4.96 -8.78
N HIS A 149 5.41 -4.96 -10.08
CA HIS A 149 4.87 -5.90 -11.08
C HIS A 149 3.33 -5.97 -11.08
N GLY A 150 2.64 -4.83 -10.98
CA GLY A 150 1.18 -4.77 -10.93
C GLY A 150 0.56 -5.33 -9.65
N ILE A 151 1.36 -5.65 -8.63
CA ILE A 151 0.91 -6.12 -7.32
C ILE A 151 1.10 -5.01 -6.29
N ILE A 152 0.06 -4.74 -5.52
CA ILE A 152 0.13 -3.92 -4.32
C ILE A 152 0.47 -4.81 -3.12
N TRP A 153 1.54 -4.45 -2.42
CA TRP A 153 1.98 -5.06 -1.16
C TRP A 153 1.69 -4.09 -0.04
N VAL A 154 1.08 -4.56 1.02
CA VAL A 154 0.67 -3.70 2.14
C VAL A 154 1.02 -4.32 3.47
N THR A 155 1.47 -3.46 4.37
CA THR A 155 1.56 -3.70 5.81
C THR A 155 0.79 -2.58 6.52
N VAL A 156 -0.01 -2.95 7.51
CA VAL A 156 -0.66 -2.00 8.42
C VAL A 156 -0.25 -2.39 9.83
N ASN A 157 0.46 -1.49 10.49
CA ASN A 157 0.88 -1.64 11.88
C ASN A 157 -0.05 -0.86 12.79
N PHE A 158 -0.39 -1.48 13.92
CA PHE A 158 -1.25 -0.92 14.95
C PHE A 158 -0.50 -0.89 16.28
N GLU A 159 -0.79 0.10 17.10
CA GLU A 159 -0.18 0.24 18.41
C GLU A 159 -1.21 0.71 19.44
N GLN A 160 -1.12 0.14 20.63
CA GLN A 160 -1.57 0.79 21.87
C GLN A 160 -0.33 1.36 22.54
N SER A 161 -0.14 2.67 22.46
CA SER A 161 0.90 3.36 23.22
C SER A 161 0.41 3.69 24.63
N ARG A 162 1.35 3.77 25.59
CA ARG A 162 1.06 4.26 26.92
C ARG A 162 0.73 5.75 26.86
N PRO A 163 -0.16 6.25 27.69
CA PRO A 163 -0.30 7.68 27.90
C PRO A 163 1.06 8.30 28.26
N ALA A 164 1.26 9.53 27.80
CA ALA A 164 2.44 10.33 28.17
C ALA A 164 2.43 10.65 29.65
#